data_7d62418bffe6a1d677b33c0f3ad2fc48
#
_entry.id   7d62418bffe6a1d677b33c0f3ad2fc48
#
_cell.length_a   1.000
_cell.length_b   1.000
_cell.length_c   1.000
_cell.angle_alpha   90.00
_cell.angle_beta   90.00
_cell.angle_gamma   90.00
#
_symmetry.space_group_name_H-M   'P 1'
#
loop_
_entity.id
_entity.type
_entity.pdbx_description
1 polymer ?
#
loop_
_entity_poly.entity_id
_entity_poly.type
_entity_poly.pdbx_seq_one_letter_code
_entity_poly.pdbx_strand_id
1 'polypeptide(L)'
;LIVWYKKAPKLKPFLSYLMVLIVFCELTLNMNVTGIPSTSGRKGYYEATKAYDQLNDITKKDADSQNVKYYRTESAVHTTRNDGARFNYNSISTFSSVLSANIQDYFDSMGLQTSYNACSYYGHTPLTASLFSIKYEYSTGEPSLPNNVSLLNSASYNLESGGNSTVYAYEYNNTLPLGFLINSSSIAKMNSEAGDPFTMQNNFVTSAVNGGQMIFHRLKTDGTNSITAQYNLEENDTANKSGTKVYDIYFYCETSAETLTATVSNGSIQDKSFVSSSVTTSTSKTFDSANQNYICHLGNVPEGATISISASDNTAISAMYAYAFDETAWEYDYNLLNANPYQVTSFSDTKIEGTLTTDKGNLLYTSIPYDKGWSVY
;
A
#
# COMPACT_ATOMS: atom_id res chain seq x y z
N LEU A 1 -3.63 -49.85 -28.07
CA LEU A 1 -4.84 -49.41 -28.78
C LEU A 1 -4.55 -48.94 -30.19
N ILE A 2 -3.67 -47.96 -30.39
CA ILE A 2 -3.34 -47.39 -31.72
C ILE A 2 -2.82 -48.45 -32.71
N VAL A 3 -1.99 -49.37 -32.28
CA VAL A 3 -1.51 -50.50 -33.11
C VAL A 3 -2.65 -51.42 -33.52
N TRP A 4 -3.55 -51.73 -32.61
CA TRP A 4 -4.73 -52.58 -32.90
C TRP A 4 -5.78 -51.87 -33.78
N TYR A 5 -5.94 -50.56 -33.58
CA TYR A 5 -6.79 -49.75 -34.44
C TYR A 5 -6.34 -49.81 -35.91
N LYS A 6 -5.03 -49.80 -36.15
CA LYS A 6 -4.46 -49.96 -37.52
C LYS A 6 -4.61 -51.34 -38.07
N LYS A 7 -4.48 -52.40 -37.23
CA LYS A 7 -4.43 -53.81 -37.69
C LYS A 7 -5.78 -54.53 -37.73
N ALA A 8 -6.83 -54.03 -37.06
CA ALA A 8 -8.13 -54.68 -36.93
C ALA A 8 -9.26 -53.78 -37.43
N PRO A 9 -9.45 -53.65 -38.76
CA PRO A 9 -10.42 -52.73 -39.32
C PRO A 9 -11.86 -52.92 -38.85
N LYS A 10 -12.30 -54.16 -38.55
CA LYS A 10 -13.62 -54.49 -38.04
C LYS A 10 -13.86 -53.99 -36.59
N LEU A 11 -12.82 -53.78 -35.84
CA LEU A 11 -12.85 -53.29 -34.47
C LEU A 11 -12.67 -51.79 -34.32
N LYS A 12 -12.43 -51.09 -35.43
CA LYS A 12 -12.16 -49.63 -35.42
C LYS A 12 -13.22 -48.84 -34.66
N PRO A 13 -14.52 -48.99 -34.88
CA PRO A 13 -15.51 -48.18 -34.10
C PRO A 13 -15.42 -48.49 -32.60
N PHE A 14 -15.31 -49.71 -32.20
CA PHE A 14 -15.17 -50.07 -30.78
C PHE A 14 -13.90 -49.49 -30.17
N LEU A 15 -12.76 -49.60 -30.87
CA LEU A 15 -11.48 -49.04 -30.41
C LEU A 15 -11.54 -47.51 -30.34
N SER A 16 -12.27 -46.83 -31.23
CA SER A 16 -12.52 -45.40 -31.16
C SER A 16 -13.27 -44.98 -29.88
N TYR A 17 -14.39 -45.70 -29.60
CA TYR A 17 -15.16 -45.45 -28.37
C TYR A 17 -14.31 -45.71 -27.11
N LEU A 18 -13.53 -46.78 -27.12
CA LEU A 18 -12.64 -47.11 -26.01
C LEU A 18 -11.55 -46.05 -25.80
N MET A 19 -10.97 -45.48 -26.88
CA MET A 19 -10.00 -44.40 -26.79
C MET A 19 -10.65 -43.12 -26.20
N VAL A 20 -11.85 -42.78 -26.66
CA VAL A 20 -12.61 -41.63 -26.11
C VAL A 20 -12.90 -41.83 -24.62
N LEU A 21 -13.32 -43.05 -24.22
CA LEU A 21 -13.55 -43.35 -22.82
C LEU A 21 -12.28 -43.22 -21.97
N ILE A 22 -11.14 -43.71 -22.46
CA ILE A 22 -9.86 -43.61 -21.74
C ILE A 22 -9.46 -42.13 -21.56
N VAL A 23 -9.56 -41.32 -22.63
CA VAL A 23 -9.29 -39.88 -22.56
C VAL A 23 -10.22 -39.16 -21.59
N PHE A 24 -11.50 -39.51 -21.62
CA PHE A 24 -12.50 -38.96 -20.68
C PHE A 24 -12.13 -39.31 -19.22
N CYS A 25 -11.80 -40.59 -18.95
CA CYS A 25 -11.35 -41.01 -17.62
C CYS A 25 -10.08 -40.30 -17.16
N GLU A 26 -9.10 -40.15 -18.05
CA GLU A 26 -7.85 -39.45 -17.77
C GLU A 26 -8.11 -37.98 -17.43
N LEU A 27 -8.93 -37.27 -18.24
CA LEU A 27 -9.28 -35.87 -17.99
C LEU A 27 -10.06 -35.74 -16.68
N THR A 28 -10.96 -36.65 -16.38
CA THR A 28 -11.75 -36.65 -15.13
C THR A 28 -10.81 -36.86 -13.92
N LEU A 29 -9.92 -37.85 -14.00
CA LEU A 29 -8.94 -38.10 -12.94
C LEU A 29 -8.01 -36.91 -12.75
N ASN A 30 -7.48 -36.35 -13.83
CA ASN A 30 -6.61 -35.16 -13.75
C ASN A 30 -7.35 -33.97 -13.14
N MET A 31 -8.58 -33.74 -13.53
CA MET A 31 -9.40 -32.67 -12.93
C MET A 31 -9.64 -32.89 -11.44
N ASN A 32 -9.89 -34.14 -11.01
CA ASN A 32 -10.08 -34.44 -9.58
C ASN A 32 -8.77 -34.37 -8.77
N VAL A 33 -7.64 -34.76 -9.35
CA VAL A 33 -6.36 -34.78 -8.62
C VAL A 33 -5.66 -33.42 -8.61
N THR A 34 -5.73 -32.68 -9.71
CA THR A 34 -5.03 -31.39 -9.86
C THR A 34 -5.98 -30.20 -9.87
N GLY A 35 -7.08 -30.24 -10.61
CA GLY A 35 -7.98 -29.14 -10.80
C GLY A 35 -8.77 -28.80 -9.54
N ILE A 36 -9.49 -29.79 -8.96
CA ILE A 36 -10.34 -29.56 -7.78
C ILE A 36 -9.53 -29.13 -6.56
N PRO A 37 -8.42 -29.79 -6.18
CA PRO A 37 -7.58 -29.34 -5.06
C PRO A 37 -7.00 -27.94 -5.27
N SER A 38 -6.58 -27.60 -6.48
CA SER A 38 -6.07 -26.25 -6.79
C SER A 38 -7.15 -25.15 -6.78
N THR A 39 -8.43 -25.54 -6.85
CA THR A 39 -9.56 -24.63 -6.76
C THR A 39 -10.24 -24.67 -5.40
N SER A 40 -9.85 -25.58 -4.51
CA SER A 40 -10.32 -25.60 -3.12
C SER A 40 -9.71 -24.40 -2.40
N GLY A 41 -10.50 -23.49 -1.89
CA GLY A 41 -10.08 -22.23 -1.28
C GLY A 41 -10.75 -21.01 -1.90
N ARG A 42 -11.57 -21.21 -2.92
CA ARG A 42 -12.40 -20.14 -3.51
C ARG A 42 -13.69 -19.86 -2.73
N LYS A 43 -13.94 -20.58 -1.63
CA LYS A 43 -14.99 -20.19 -0.70
C LYS A 43 -14.71 -18.78 -0.24
N GLY A 44 -15.71 -17.93 -0.29
CA GLY A 44 -15.58 -16.54 0.07
C GLY A 44 -14.96 -15.62 -1.00
N TYR A 45 -14.44 -16.16 -2.11
CA TYR A 45 -13.80 -15.31 -3.12
C TYR A 45 -14.73 -14.22 -3.67
N TYR A 46 -16.03 -14.47 -3.79
CA TYR A 46 -16.99 -13.49 -4.32
C TYR A 46 -17.85 -12.83 -3.25
N GLU A 47 -17.71 -13.18 -1.98
CA GLU A 47 -18.58 -12.73 -0.89
C GLU A 47 -18.66 -11.21 -0.80
N ALA A 48 -17.50 -10.54 -0.79
CA ALA A 48 -17.40 -9.10 -0.62
C ALA A 48 -17.68 -8.29 -1.90
N THR A 49 -17.79 -8.92 -3.08
CA THR A 49 -17.86 -8.19 -4.38
C THR A 49 -18.95 -7.13 -4.38
N LYS A 50 -20.16 -7.44 -3.93
CA LYS A 50 -21.26 -6.46 -3.90
C LYS A 50 -21.03 -5.32 -2.94
N ALA A 51 -20.32 -5.57 -1.83
CA ALA A 51 -19.97 -4.51 -0.88
C ALA A 51 -18.94 -3.56 -1.50
N TYR A 52 -17.94 -4.09 -2.20
CA TYR A 52 -16.96 -3.27 -2.93
C TYR A 52 -17.63 -2.47 -4.08
N ASP A 53 -18.54 -3.09 -4.86
CA ASP A 53 -19.29 -2.39 -5.91
C ASP A 53 -20.08 -1.20 -5.34
N GLN A 54 -20.77 -1.42 -4.20
CA GLN A 54 -21.52 -0.36 -3.51
C GLN A 54 -20.59 0.76 -3.03
N LEU A 55 -19.42 0.43 -2.47
CA LEU A 55 -18.45 1.41 -1.99
C LEU A 55 -17.80 2.16 -3.16
N ASN A 56 -17.52 1.50 -4.28
CA ASN A 56 -17.02 2.16 -5.50
C ASN A 56 -18.02 3.22 -6.01
N ASP A 57 -19.33 2.92 -5.98
CA ASP A 57 -20.36 3.91 -6.35
C ASP A 57 -20.40 5.09 -5.39
N ILE A 58 -20.16 4.86 -4.10
CA ILE A 58 -20.13 5.91 -3.07
C ILE A 58 -18.89 6.77 -3.25
N THR A 59 -17.69 6.18 -3.34
CA THR A 59 -16.44 6.93 -3.51
C THR A 59 -16.42 7.72 -4.81
N LYS A 60 -16.99 7.16 -5.89
CA LYS A 60 -17.16 7.88 -7.16
C LYS A 60 -18.06 9.11 -7.02
N LYS A 61 -19.20 8.98 -6.35
CA LYS A 61 -20.11 10.11 -6.11
C LYS A 61 -19.46 11.18 -5.24
N ASP A 62 -18.70 10.75 -4.24
CA ASP A 62 -17.96 11.63 -3.37
C ASP A 62 -16.88 12.41 -4.14
N ALA A 63 -16.04 11.71 -4.92
CA ALA A 63 -15.04 12.33 -5.79
C ALA A 63 -15.66 13.30 -6.82
N ASP A 64 -16.78 12.91 -7.44
CA ASP A 64 -17.51 13.77 -8.37
C ASP A 64 -18.04 15.05 -7.69
N SER A 65 -18.52 14.95 -6.44
CA SER A 65 -18.98 16.09 -5.64
C SER A 65 -17.85 17.08 -5.34
N GLN A 66 -16.62 16.57 -5.19
CA GLN A 66 -15.40 17.35 -4.97
C GLN A 66 -14.71 17.76 -6.29
N ASN A 67 -15.30 17.46 -7.46
CA ASN A 67 -14.73 17.68 -8.79
C ASN A 67 -13.38 16.99 -9.03
N VAL A 68 -13.13 15.87 -8.35
CA VAL A 68 -11.93 15.02 -8.54
C VAL A 68 -12.18 14.02 -9.65
N LYS A 69 -11.49 14.16 -10.79
CA LYS A 69 -11.68 13.31 -11.98
C LYS A 69 -10.80 12.07 -11.98
N TYR A 70 -9.71 12.09 -11.22
CA TYR A 70 -8.81 10.95 -11.08
C TYR A 70 -8.39 10.77 -9.62
N TYR A 71 -8.50 9.57 -9.14
CA TYR A 71 -8.02 9.13 -7.83
C TYR A 71 -7.71 7.63 -7.86
N ARG A 72 -7.01 7.17 -6.85
CA ARG A 72 -6.81 5.74 -6.58
C ARG A 72 -7.44 5.37 -5.24
N THR A 73 -7.76 4.09 -5.16
CA THR A 73 -8.25 3.43 -3.95
C THR A 73 -7.33 2.27 -3.63
N GLU A 74 -7.09 2.02 -2.36
CA GLU A 74 -6.32 0.87 -1.90
C GLU A 74 -7.08 0.05 -0.88
N SER A 75 -6.61 -1.16 -0.62
CA SER A 75 -7.15 -2.00 0.46
C SER A 75 -6.12 -2.13 1.58
N ALA A 76 -6.54 -1.89 2.81
CA ALA A 76 -5.69 -2.10 3.99
C ALA A 76 -5.32 -3.58 4.20
N VAL A 77 -6.20 -4.47 3.75
CA VAL A 77 -6.00 -5.92 3.79
C VAL A 77 -6.27 -6.51 2.43
N HIS A 78 -5.23 -6.94 1.74
CA HIS A 78 -5.37 -7.53 0.41
C HIS A 78 -5.87 -8.97 0.48
N THR A 79 -6.89 -9.28 -0.32
CA THR A 79 -7.31 -10.66 -0.59
C THR A 79 -6.43 -11.28 -1.68
N THR A 80 -6.04 -10.46 -2.66
CA THR A 80 -5.08 -10.78 -3.72
C THR A 80 -4.21 -9.56 -4.00
N ARG A 81 -3.06 -9.74 -4.63
CA ARG A 81 -2.20 -8.61 -5.06
C ARG A 81 -2.81 -7.78 -6.20
N ASN A 82 -3.92 -8.21 -6.77
CA ASN A 82 -4.64 -7.53 -7.86
C ASN A 82 -6.09 -7.20 -7.44
N ASP A 83 -6.31 -6.83 -6.19
CA ASP A 83 -7.64 -6.49 -5.69
C ASP A 83 -8.27 -5.31 -6.45
N GLY A 84 -7.48 -4.34 -6.90
CA GLY A 84 -7.97 -3.26 -7.76
C GLY A 84 -8.64 -3.77 -9.04
N ALA A 85 -8.00 -4.73 -9.74
CA ALA A 85 -8.60 -5.36 -10.93
C ALA A 85 -9.80 -6.25 -10.57
N ARG A 86 -9.75 -6.91 -9.40
CA ARG A 86 -10.82 -7.79 -8.93
C ARG A 86 -12.08 -7.02 -8.56
N PHE A 87 -11.93 -5.92 -7.86
CA PHE A 87 -13.03 -5.12 -7.32
C PHE A 87 -13.29 -3.83 -8.10
N ASN A 88 -12.64 -3.68 -9.28
CA ASN A 88 -12.87 -2.58 -10.22
C ASN A 88 -12.59 -1.18 -9.65
N TYR A 89 -11.41 -0.98 -9.05
CA TYR A 89 -10.90 0.32 -8.67
C TYR A 89 -9.44 0.52 -9.10
N ASN A 90 -9.02 1.77 -9.27
CA ASN A 90 -7.62 2.09 -9.60
C ASN A 90 -6.75 1.88 -8.36
N SER A 91 -5.70 1.07 -8.46
CA SER A 91 -4.79 0.70 -7.38
C SER A 91 -3.34 0.84 -7.82
N ILE A 92 -2.42 1.00 -6.87
CA ILE A 92 -0.98 0.84 -7.10
C ILE A 92 -0.50 -0.57 -6.77
N SER A 93 -1.26 -1.31 -5.96
CA SER A 93 -0.95 -2.70 -5.63
C SER A 93 -1.20 -3.59 -6.84
N THR A 94 -0.16 -4.33 -7.26
CA THR A 94 -0.25 -5.16 -8.46
C THR A 94 0.75 -6.32 -8.43
N PHE A 95 0.35 -7.42 -9.05
CA PHE A 95 1.24 -8.48 -9.50
C PHE A 95 1.17 -8.58 -11.02
N SER A 96 2.33 -8.50 -11.67
CA SER A 96 2.44 -8.66 -13.13
C SER A 96 3.79 -9.25 -13.50
N SER A 97 3.78 -10.33 -14.29
CA SER A 97 5.02 -10.98 -14.78
C SER A 97 5.90 -10.05 -15.65
N VAL A 98 5.39 -8.89 -16.04
CA VAL A 98 6.07 -7.87 -16.83
C VAL A 98 6.22 -6.55 -16.06
N LEU A 99 6.13 -6.58 -14.73
CA LEU A 99 6.33 -5.39 -13.91
C LEU A 99 7.75 -4.83 -14.11
N SER A 100 7.84 -3.52 -14.32
CA SER A 100 9.13 -2.84 -14.50
C SER A 100 9.95 -2.84 -13.20
N ALA A 101 11.23 -3.16 -13.29
CA ALA A 101 12.14 -3.07 -12.15
C ALA A 101 12.21 -1.64 -11.59
N ASN A 102 12.20 -0.60 -12.44
CA ASN A 102 12.22 0.78 -11.98
C ASN A 102 11.03 1.14 -11.08
N ILE A 103 9.86 0.52 -11.29
CA ILE A 103 8.70 0.72 -10.42
C ILE A 103 8.97 0.07 -9.06
N GLN A 104 9.49 -1.16 -9.06
CA GLN A 104 9.83 -1.86 -7.82
C GLN A 104 10.91 -1.12 -7.03
N ASP A 105 11.99 -0.68 -7.68
CA ASP A 105 13.07 0.08 -7.06
C ASP A 105 12.55 1.40 -6.44
N TYR A 106 11.61 2.09 -7.12
CA TYR A 106 11.00 3.30 -6.58
C TYR A 106 10.11 3.00 -5.36
N PHE A 107 9.29 1.96 -5.40
CA PHE A 107 8.48 1.55 -4.26
C PHE A 107 9.34 1.19 -3.06
N ASP A 108 10.38 0.38 -3.28
CA ASP A 108 11.33 -0.03 -2.25
C ASP A 108 12.04 1.18 -1.61
N SER A 109 12.53 2.12 -2.44
CA SER A 109 13.18 3.34 -1.96
C SER A 109 12.26 4.24 -1.12
N MET A 110 10.95 4.17 -1.34
CA MET A 110 9.94 4.91 -0.58
C MET A 110 9.42 4.11 0.63
N GLY A 111 9.89 2.89 0.83
CA GLY A 111 9.53 2.02 1.95
C GLY A 111 8.20 1.27 1.79
N LEU A 112 7.71 1.17 0.57
CA LEU A 112 6.55 0.34 0.22
C LEU A 112 6.98 -1.10 -0.03
N GLN A 113 6.11 -2.04 0.30
CA GLN A 113 6.37 -3.46 0.14
C GLN A 113 6.53 -3.84 -1.33
N THR A 114 7.67 -4.49 -1.64
CA THR A 114 7.93 -5.10 -2.94
C THR A 114 8.23 -6.58 -2.82
N SER A 115 7.99 -7.32 -3.86
CA SER A 115 8.40 -8.72 -3.98
C SER A 115 8.52 -9.12 -5.44
N TYR A 116 8.87 -10.37 -5.73
CA TYR A 116 9.03 -10.81 -7.10
C TYR A 116 7.81 -10.51 -7.97
N ASN A 117 8.00 -9.64 -8.97
CA ASN A 117 6.96 -9.18 -9.90
C ASN A 117 5.72 -8.53 -9.24
N ALA A 118 5.86 -7.98 -8.04
CA ALA A 118 4.74 -7.36 -7.34
C ALA A 118 5.17 -6.13 -6.55
N CYS A 119 4.25 -5.17 -6.48
CA CYS A 119 4.26 -4.03 -5.58
C CYS A 119 2.99 -4.03 -4.75
N SER A 120 3.06 -3.48 -3.55
CA SER A 120 1.93 -3.40 -2.64
C SER A 120 1.90 -2.04 -1.95
N TYR A 121 0.70 -1.62 -1.58
CA TYR A 121 0.46 -0.42 -0.78
C TYR A 121 0.95 -0.55 0.69
N TYR A 122 1.22 -1.76 1.16
CA TYR A 122 1.78 -1.94 2.50
C TYR A 122 3.08 -1.17 2.68
N GLY A 123 3.25 -0.56 3.84
CA GLY A 123 4.37 0.33 4.12
C GLY A 123 4.10 1.79 3.76
N HIS A 124 2.88 2.12 3.36
CA HIS A 124 2.52 3.50 3.05
C HIS A 124 2.64 4.43 4.26
N THR A 125 2.91 5.67 3.95
CA THR A 125 2.91 6.80 4.86
C THR A 125 1.93 7.86 4.36
N PRO A 126 1.58 8.88 5.13
CA PRO A 126 0.74 9.97 4.63
C PRO A 126 1.29 10.62 3.35
N LEU A 127 2.62 10.75 3.24
CA LEU A 127 3.26 11.26 2.03
C LEU A 127 3.06 10.32 0.85
N THR A 128 3.42 9.03 0.97
CA THR A 128 3.34 8.10 -0.15
C THR A 128 1.90 7.86 -0.59
N ALA A 129 0.94 7.76 0.33
CA ALA A 129 -0.48 7.71 -0.01
C ALA A 129 -0.88 8.92 -0.87
N SER A 130 -0.48 10.11 -0.45
CA SER A 130 -0.77 11.36 -1.15
C SER A 130 -0.08 11.45 -2.51
N LEU A 131 1.22 11.10 -2.62
CA LEU A 131 1.99 11.10 -3.87
C LEU A 131 1.38 10.19 -4.94
N PHE A 132 0.82 9.07 -4.53
CA PHE A 132 0.16 8.14 -5.45
C PHE A 132 -1.33 8.46 -5.68
N SER A 133 -1.81 9.61 -5.21
CA SER A 133 -3.22 10.02 -5.35
C SER A 133 -4.21 9.00 -4.75
N ILE A 134 -3.81 8.33 -3.65
CA ILE A 134 -4.71 7.44 -2.90
C ILE A 134 -5.67 8.34 -2.12
N LYS A 135 -6.92 8.36 -2.56
CA LYS A 135 -7.97 9.15 -1.94
C LYS A 135 -8.82 8.32 -0.99
N TYR A 136 -9.01 7.06 -1.31
CA TYR A 136 -9.82 6.16 -0.49
C TYR A 136 -9.05 4.90 -0.11
N GLU A 137 -9.39 4.36 1.06
CA GLU A 137 -8.89 3.09 1.53
C GLU A 137 -10.04 2.21 2.00
N TYR A 138 -10.06 0.97 1.54
CA TYR A 138 -11.04 -0.03 1.95
C TYR A 138 -10.43 -0.98 2.98
N SER A 139 -11.22 -1.34 4.00
CA SER A 139 -10.80 -2.32 5.00
C SER A 139 -11.96 -3.16 5.50
N THR A 140 -11.72 -4.43 5.75
CA THR A 140 -12.68 -5.34 6.42
C THR A 140 -12.66 -5.23 7.95
N GLY A 141 -12.06 -4.19 8.48
CA GLY A 141 -11.95 -3.89 9.92
C GLY A 141 -11.52 -2.46 10.11
N GLU A 142 -11.14 -2.12 11.33
CA GLU A 142 -10.53 -0.83 11.63
C GLU A 142 -9.00 -1.00 11.57
N PRO A 143 -8.34 -0.64 10.46
CA PRO A 143 -6.90 -0.66 10.39
C PRO A 143 -6.32 0.47 11.24
N SER A 144 -5.04 0.35 11.59
CA SER A 144 -4.28 1.49 12.12
C SER A 144 -4.02 2.46 10.97
N LEU A 145 -4.79 3.53 10.94
CA LEU A 145 -4.71 4.58 9.92
C LEU A 145 -4.07 5.84 10.48
N PRO A 146 -3.42 6.64 9.64
CA PRO A 146 -2.94 7.96 10.04
C PRO A 146 -4.11 8.89 10.45
N ASN A 147 -3.79 9.93 11.21
CA ASN A 147 -4.82 10.83 11.76
C ASN A 147 -5.59 11.64 10.70
N ASN A 148 -4.99 11.82 9.52
CA ASN A 148 -5.56 12.58 8.40
C ASN A 148 -6.60 11.81 7.56
N VAL A 149 -7.22 10.80 8.15
CA VAL A 149 -8.23 9.94 7.51
C VAL A 149 -9.57 10.09 8.21
N SER A 150 -10.65 9.97 7.48
CA SER A 150 -12.03 9.97 8.00
C SER A 150 -12.84 8.80 7.43
N LEU A 151 -13.76 8.26 8.23
CA LEU A 151 -14.71 7.25 7.74
C LEU A 151 -15.71 7.91 6.79
N LEU A 152 -15.76 7.44 5.56
CA LEU A 152 -16.71 7.91 4.55
C LEU A 152 -18.03 7.10 4.60
N ASN A 153 -17.92 5.77 4.56
CA ASN A 153 -19.08 4.88 4.53
C ASN A 153 -18.69 3.42 4.86
N SER A 154 -19.68 2.53 4.90
CA SER A 154 -19.45 1.09 5.03
C SER A 154 -20.51 0.29 4.28
N ALA A 155 -20.17 -0.95 3.92
CA ALA A 155 -21.07 -1.89 3.27
C ALA A 155 -20.91 -3.29 3.89
N SER A 156 -22.04 -3.89 4.30
CA SER A 156 -22.04 -5.24 4.89
C SER A 156 -22.33 -6.31 3.85
N TYR A 157 -21.77 -7.49 4.08
CA TYR A 157 -21.99 -8.67 3.23
C TYR A 157 -22.05 -9.94 4.07
N ASN A 158 -22.72 -10.97 3.52
CA ASN A 158 -22.84 -12.27 4.16
C ASN A 158 -21.63 -13.15 3.85
N LEU A 159 -21.10 -13.82 4.87
CA LEU A 159 -20.07 -14.83 4.72
C LEU A 159 -20.66 -16.18 4.33
N GLU A 160 -20.06 -16.90 3.40
CA GLU A 160 -20.43 -18.28 3.05
C GLU A 160 -20.28 -19.24 4.24
N SER A 161 -19.40 -18.91 5.19
CA SER A 161 -19.22 -19.64 6.45
C SER A 161 -20.32 -19.39 7.47
N GLY A 162 -21.23 -18.46 7.18
CA GLY A 162 -22.29 -17.97 8.07
C GLY A 162 -21.86 -16.72 8.86
N GLY A 163 -22.80 -15.82 9.08
CA GLY A 163 -22.59 -14.52 9.69
C GLY A 163 -22.39 -13.40 8.67
N ASN A 164 -22.07 -12.21 9.16
CA ASN A 164 -21.88 -11.00 8.36
C ASN A 164 -20.50 -10.42 8.60
N SER A 165 -19.97 -9.77 7.58
CA SER A 165 -18.79 -8.92 7.67
C SER A 165 -19.07 -7.55 7.04
N THR A 166 -18.21 -6.57 7.27
CA THR A 166 -18.40 -5.21 6.78
C THR A 166 -17.08 -4.70 6.19
N VAL A 167 -17.16 -4.11 5.01
CA VAL A 167 -16.08 -3.33 4.41
C VAL A 167 -16.36 -1.87 4.73
N TYR A 168 -15.36 -1.18 5.25
CA TYR A 168 -15.37 0.26 5.50
C TYR A 168 -14.61 0.97 4.39
N ALA A 169 -15.08 2.15 4.01
CA ALA A 169 -14.39 3.07 3.11
C ALA A 169 -13.94 4.30 3.91
N TYR A 170 -12.65 4.54 3.89
CA TYR A 170 -12.02 5.71 4.51
C TYR A 170 -11.56 6.68 3.43
N GLU A 171 -11.61 7.98 3.72
CA GLU A 171 -11.14 9.05 2.86
C GLU A 171 -9.90 9.70 3.47
N TYR A 172 -8.84 9.87 2.67
CA TYR A 172 -7.67 10.68 3.02
C TYR A 172 -7.96 12.17 2.78
N ASN A 173 -7.77 12.99 3.81
CA ASN A 173 -8.02 14.43 3.75
C ASN A 173 -6.98 15.16 2.87
N ASN A 174 -5.74 14.67 2.87
CA ASN A 174 -4.60 15.29 2.17
C ASN A 174 -4.14 14.40 1.01
N THR A 175 -4.86 14.45 -0.12
CA THR A 175 -4.53 13.67 -1.32
C THR A 175 -4.07 14.61 -2.42
N LEU A 176 -2.83 14.44 -2.90
CA LEU A 176 -2.31 15.17 -4.05
C LEU A 176 -2.97 14.65 -5.35
N PRO A 177 -3.16 15.54 -6.34
CA PRO A 177 -3.70 15.14 -7.64
C PRO A 177 -2.71 14.23 -8.39
N LEU A 178 -3.13 13.67 -9.52
CA LEU A 178 -2.31 12.82 -10.39
C LEU A 178 -0.95 13.44 -10.74
N GLY A 179 -0.87 14.76 -10.80
CA GLY A 179 0.36 15.49 -11.00
C GLY A 179 0.32 16.88 -10.37
N PHE A 180 1.50 17.41 -10.07
CA PHE A 180 1.71 18.73 -9.48
C PHE A 180 3.13 19.21 -9.77
N LEU A 181 3.37 20.52 -9.57
CA LEU A 181 4.70 21.10 -9.83
C LEU A 181 5.67 20.86 -8.68
N ILE A 182 6.91 20.51 -9.06
CA ILE A 182 8.04 20.41 -8.14
C ILE A 182 9.22 21.19 -8.69
N ASN A 183 10.17 21.55 -7.82
CA ASN A 183 11.43 22.17 -8.22
C ASN A 183 12.28 21.18 -9.03
N SER A 184 12.95 21.66 -10.06
CA SER A 184 13.86 20.83 -10.88
C SER A 184 15.07 20.29 -10.09
N SER A 185 15.46 20.95 -9.00
CA SER A 185 16.54 20.50 -8.11
C SER A 185 16.19 19.23 -7.31
N SER A 186 14.91 18.88 -7.18
CA SER A 186 14.47 17.72 -6.43
C SER A 186 14.97 16.39 -7.01
N ILE A 187 15.13 16.30 -8.33
CA ILE A 187 15.64 15.08 -8.99
C ILE A 187 17.01 14.66 -8.46
N ALA A 188 17.92 15.60 -8.26
CA ALA A 188 19.25 15.31 -7.75
C ALA A 188 19.23 14.75 -6.32
N LYS A 189 18.32 15.26 -5.47
CA LYS A 189 18.16 14.78 -4.09
C LYS A 189 17.45 13.44 -4.01
N MET A 190 16.45 13.21 -4.87
CA MET A 190 15.77 11.93 -4.95
C MET A 190 16.67 10.79 -5.48
N ASN A 191 17.65 11.12 -6.30
CA ASN A 191 18.66 10.17 -6.82
C ASN A 191 19.84 9.97 -5.87
N SER A 192 19.93 10.67 -4.73
CA SER A 192 20.97 10.45 -3.74
C SER A 192 20.69 9.16 -2.95
N GLU A 193 21.76 8.45 -2.56
CA GLU A 193 21.63 7.33 -1.64
C GLU A 193 21.11 7.84 -0.29
N ALA A 194 19.86 7.52 0.01
CA ALA A 194 19.19 8.02 1.21
C ALA A 194 19.51 7.20 2.47
N GLY A 195 19.97 5.98 2.32
CA GLY A 195 20.28 5.06 3.43
C GLY A 195 19.05 4.41 4.07
N ASP A 196 17.91 5.10 4.10
CA ASP A 196 16.63 4.58 4.59
C ASP A 196 15.43 5.30 3.93
N PRO A 197 14.23 4.68 3.91
CA PRO A 197 13.08 5.23 3.21
C PRO A 197 12.52 6.54 3.81
N PHE A 198 12.72 6.80 5.10
CA PHE A 198 12.27 8.05 5.73
C PHE A 198 13.14 9.24 5.29
N THR A 199 14.43 9.01 5.20
CA THR A 199 15.38 10.00 4.63
C THR A 199 15.03 10.29 3.17
N MET A 200 14.66 9.28 2.37
CA MET A 200 14.20 9.49 1.00
C MET A 200 12.95 10.36 0.95
N GLN A 201 11.95 10.07 1.78
CA GLN A 201 10.72 10.84 1.86
C GLN A 201 10.97 12.30 2.32
N ASN A 202 11.81 12.51 3.33
CA ASN A 202 12.24 13.83 3.74
C ASN A 202 12.98 14.60 2.63
N ASN A 203 13.87 13.92 1.90
CA ASN A 203 14.58 14.49 0.75
C ASN A 203 13.62 14.95 -0.35
N PHE A 204 12.55 14.19 -0.59
CA PHE A 204 11.50 14.58 -1.53
C PHE A 204 10.83 15.88 -1.08
N VAL A 205 10.20 15.93 0.09
CA VAL A 205 9.41 17.11 0.52
C VAL A 205 10.28 18.36 0.66
N THR A 206 11.47 18.27 1.25
CA THR A 206 12.37 19.42 1.45
C THR A 206 12.96 19.95 0.15
N SER A 207 12.94 19.20 -0.94
CA SER A 207 13.47 19.64 -2.24
C SER A 207 12.40 19.95 -3.27
N ALA A 208 11.23 19.32 -3.18
CA ALA A 208 10.16 19.45 -4.15
C ALA A 208 9.57 20.87 -4.18
N VAL A 209 9.51 21.53 -3.03
CA VAL A 209 8.96 22.87 -2.89
C VAL A 209 9.89 23.77 -2.07
N ASN A 210 9.82 25.08 -2.32
CA ASN A 210 10.58 26.04 -1.51
C ASN A 210 9.94 26.15 -0.12
N GLY A 211 10.73 25.93 0.91
CA GLY A 211 10.29 25.97 2.30
C GLY A 211 9.71 24.64 2.80
N GLY A 212 9.84 23.56 2.01
CA GLY A 212 9.47 22.21 2.45
C GLY A 212 10.23 21.81 3.73
N GLN A 213 9.54 21.12 4.63
CA GLN A 213 10.01 20.75 5.96
C GLN A 213 10.24 19.24 6.04
N MET A 214 11.05 18.81 7.00
CA MET A 214 11.17 17.39 7.32
C MET A 214 9.89 16.93 8.02
N ILE A 215 9.31 15.85 7.52
CA ILE A 215 8.07 15.25 8.05
C ILE A 215 8.33 14.03 8.93
N PHE A 216 9.54 13.47 8.86
CA PHE A 216 9.98 12.37 9.70
C PHE A 216 11.19 12.79 10.53
N HIS A 217 11.07 12.65 11.84
CA HIS A 217 12.11 13.00 12.81
C HIS A 217 12.61 11.74 13.52
N ARG A 218 13.91 11.51 13.49
CA ARG A 218 14.54 10.31 14.00
C ARG A 218 14.31 10.14 15.51
N LEU A 219 13.95 8.92 15.92
CA LEU A 219 13.83 8.54 17.31
C LEU A 219 15.12 7.92 17.84
N LYS A 220 15.29 7.91 19.14
CA LYS A 220 16.39 7.19 19.80
C LYS A 220 16.21 5.70 19.63
N THR A 221 17.27 5.03 19.20
CA THR A 221 17.33 3.56 19.10
C THR A 221 18.50 3.04 19.92
N ASP A 222 18.33 1.85 20.50
CA ASP A 222 19.39 1.11 21.18
C ASP A 222 19.52 -0.27 20.51
N GLY A 223 20.65 -0.47 19.85
CA GLY A 223 20.89 -1.63 18.98
C GLY A 223 19.93 -1.66 17.78
N THR A 224 19.57 -2.87 17.34
CA THR A 224 18.70 -3.12 16.19
C THR A 224 17.28 -3.52 16.56
N ASN A 225 16.90 -3.44 17.83
CA ASN A 225 15.62 -3.98 18.28
C ASN A 225 14.95 -3.18 19.41
N SER A 226 15.46 -1.99 19.76
CA SER A 226 14.85 -1.15 20.80
C SER A 226 14.74 0.30 20.33
N ILE A 227 13.55 0.88 20.50
CA ILE A 227 13.20 2.25 20.17
C ILE A 227 12.74 2.94 21.46
N THR A 228 13.18 4.17 21.71
CA THR A 228 12.59 5.03 22.73
C THR A 228 11.75 6.10 22.06
N ALA A 229 10.53 6.31 22.50
CA ALA A 229 9.64 7.37 22.05
C ALA A 229 10.16 8.74 22.50
N GLN A 230 11.29 9.15 21.93
CA GLN A 230 11.97 10.41 22.17
C GLN A 230 12.83 10.75 20.94
N TYR A 231 12.81 12.01 20.51
CA TYR A 231 13.63 12.47 19.38
C TYR A 231 15.11 12.24 19.63
N ASN A 232 15.81 11.76 18.62
CA ASN A 232 17.26 11.78 18.55
C ASN A 232 17.67 13.12 17.96
N LEU A 233 18.01 14.07 18.82
CA LEU A 233 18.31 15.45 18.46
C LEU A 233 19.69 15.54 17.81
N GLU A 234 19.80 15.26 16.53
CA GLU A 234 20.97 15.60 15.72
C GLU A 234 20.96 17.09 15.38
N GLU A 235 22.14 17.66 15.07
CA GLU A 235 22.35 19.13 14.96
C GLU A 235 21.44 19.86 13.97
N ASN A 236 20.81 19.17 13.02
CA ASN A 236 19.98 19.75 11.95
C ASN A 236 18.48 19.37 12.04
N ASP A 237 18.05 18.72 13.12
CA ASP A 237 16.64 18.35 13.24
C ASP A 237 15.81 19.56 13.70
N THR A 238 14.78 19.90 12.90
CA THR A 238 13.85 21.04 13.13
C THR A 238 12.62 20.65 13.91
N ALA A 239 12.53 19.42 14.44
CA ALA A 239 11.38 18.93 15.21
C ALA A 239 10.94 19.94 16.27
N ASN A 240 9.65 20.19 16.38
CA ASN A 240 9.10 21.01 17.45
C ASN A 240 9.25 20.26 18.79
N LYS A 241 10.25 20.66 19.55
CA LYS A 241 10.72 19.98 20.78
C LYS A 241 9.88 20.30 22.01
N SER A 242 8.91 21.21 21.88
CA SER A 242 8.15 21.71 23.05
C SER A 242 6.78 21.05 23.11
N GLY A 243 6.58 20.20 24.11
CA GLY A 243 5.26 19.72 24.53
C GLY A 243 4.69 18.50 23.82
N THR A 244 5.47 17.84 22.96
CA THR A 244 5.04 16.57 22.36
C THR A 244 4.92 15.49 23.44
N LYS A 245 3.72 15.00 23.69
CA LYS A 245 3.45 13.95 24.69
C LYS A 245 3.14 12.60 24.03
N VAL A 246 2.96 12.59 22.72
CA VAL A 246 2.59 11.41 21.94
C VAL A 246 3.30 11.50 20.60
N TYR A 247 3.87 10.41 20.16
CA TYR A 247 4.58 10.28 18.88
C TYR A 247 3.85 9.30 17.99
N ASP A 248 3.54 9.68 16.77
CA ASP A 248 3.08 8.77 15.71
C ASP A 248 4.29 8.07 15.08
N ILE A 249 4.52 6.82 15.46
CA ILE A 249 5.78 6.11 15.22
C ILE A 249 5.68 5.21 14.00
N TYR A 250 6.69 5.38 13.14
CA TYR A 250 6.97 4.52 11.99
C TYR A 250 8.37 3.93 12.15
N PHE A 251 8.55 2.66 11.75
CA PHE A 251 9.87 2.05 11.72
C PHE A 251 10.04 1.17 10.48
N TYR A 252 11.29 0.97 10.11
CA TYR A 252 11.71 0.12 9.00
C TYR A 252 12.81 -0.80 9.51
N CYS A 253 12.68 -2.11 9.23
CA CYS A 253 13.68 -3.11 9.62
C CYS A 253 14.12 -3.91 8.40
N GLU A 254 15.43 -4.13 8.29
CA GLU A 254 15.98 -5.10 7.35
C GLU A 254 16.07 -6.47 8.03
N THR A 255 15.26 -7.42 7.58
CA THR A 255 15.20 -8.76 8.15
C THR A 255 14.73 -9.78 7.12
N SER A 256 15.07 -11.04 7.34
CA SER A 256 14.50 -12.18 6.61
C SER A 256 13.36 -12.88 7.40
N ALA A 257 12.97 -12.34 8.56
CA ALA A 257 11.86 -12.85 9.35
C ALA A 257 10.52 -12.65 8.64
N GLU A 258 9.62 -13.60 8.76
CA GLU A 258 8.28 -13.46 8.19
C GLU A 258 7.43 -12.46 8.97
N THR A 259 7.59 -12.42 10.30
CA THR A 259 6.85 -11.48 11.15
C THR A 259 7.76 -10.71 12.08
N LEU A 260 7.37 -9.44 12.34
CA LEU A 260 7.93 -8.61 13.40
C LEU A 260 6.85 -8.34 14.44
N THR A 261 7.21 -8.37 15.70
CA THR A 261 6.32 -7.95 16.81
C THR A 261 6.96 -6.80 17.56
N ALA A 262 6.25 -5.66 17.57
CA ALA A 262 6.59 -4.52 18.41
C ALA A 262 5.87 -4.64 19.76
N THR A 263 6.60 -4.56 20.86
CA THR A 263 6.05 -4.59 22.24
C THR A 263 6.41 -3.31 22.94
N VAL A 264 5.41 -2.59 23.45
CA VAL A 264 5.56 -1.31 24.16
C VAL A 264 5.56 -1.54 25.66
N SER A 265 6.55 -0.99 26.33
CA SER A 265 6.66 -0.92 27.80
C SER A 265 6.69 0.53 28.26
N ASN A 266 6.24 0.78 29.49
CA ASN A 266 6.06 2.11 30.07
C ASN A 266 5.12 3.02 29.27
N GLY A 267 4.09 2.42 28.62
CA GLY A 267 3.12 3.08 27.79
C GLY A 267 2.27 2.09 27.04
N SER A 268 1.56 2.56 26.03
CA SER A 268 0.74 1.74 25.15
C SER A 268 0.68 2.37 23.76
N ILE A 269 0.40 1.54 22.75
CA ILE A 269 0.00 1.99 21.43
C ILE A 269 -1.43 2.52 21.54
N GLN A 270 -1.68 3.70 21.02
CA GLN A 270 -2.99 4.35 21.03
C GLN A 270 -3.47 4.44 19.57
N ASP A 271 -4.45 3.62 19.23
CA ASP A 271 -5.09 3.64 17.91
C ASP A 271 -6.46 4.33 18.02
N LYS A 272 -6.70 5.29 17.13
CA LYS A 272 -7.98 5.98 17.03
C LYS A 272 -8.95 5.11 16.22
N SER A 273 -10.12 4.81 16.80
CA SER A 273 -11.22 4.22 16.05
C SER A 273 -11.96 5.30 15.27
N PHE A 274 -12.01 5.16 13.96
CA PHE A 274 -12.74 6.07 13.08
C PHE A 274 -14.24 5.72 13.01
N VAL A 275 -14.64 4.53 13.42
CA VAL A 275 -16.04 4.08 13.48
C VAL A 275 -16.71 4.56 14.76
N SER A 276 -16.06 4.42 15.91
CA SER A 276 -16.63 4.74 17.22
C SER A 276 -16.11 6.04 17.84
N SER A 277 -15.14 6.69 17.22
CA SER A 277 -14.44 7.89 17.75
C SER A 277 -13.78 7.65 19.13
N SER A 278 -13.55 6.38 19.48
CA SER A 278 -12.87 6.00 20.72
C SER A 278 -11.36 5.79 20.46
N VAL A 279 -10.57 5.78 21.51
CA VAL A 279 -9.16 5.37 21.46
C VAL A 279 -9.05 3.96 22.03
N THR A 280 -8.52 3.04 21.24
CA THR A 280 -8.14 1.70 21.70
C THR A 280 -6.67 1.70 22.10
N THR A 281 -6.32 0.88 23.08
CA THR A 281 -4.94 0.74 23.54
C THR A 281 -4.49 -0.70 23.47
N SER A 282 -3.27 -0.91 23.00
CA SER A 282 -2.61 -2.23 23.01
C SER A 282 -1.17 -2.07 23.48
N THR A 283 -0.57 -3.15 23.93
CA THR A 283 0.86 -3.19 24.32
C THR A 283 1.72 -3.89 23.28
N SER A 284 1.12 -4.43 22.23
CA SER A 284 1.87 -5.07 21.13
C SER A 284 1.14 -4.97 19.81
N LYS A 285 1.91 -4.99 18.72
CA LYS A 285 1.42 -5.03 17.35
C LYS A 285 2.32 -5.91 16.51
N THR A 286 1.74 -6.75 15.65
CA THR A 286 2.46 -7.68 14.78
C THR A 286 2.34 -7.22 13.32
N PHE A 287 3.43 -7.40 12.57
CA PHE A 287 3.57 -7.04 11.17
C PHE A 287 3.97 -8.28 10.38
N ASP A 288 3.13 -8.70 9.44
CA ASP A 288 3.33 -9.89 8.61
C ASP A 288 4.13 -9.55 7.34
N SER A 289 4.72 -10.58 6.72
CA SER A 289 5.56 -10.43 5.53
C SER A 289 6.72 -9.42 5.70
N ALA A 290 7.27 -9.34 6.90
CA ALA A 290 8.36 -8.42 7.25
C ALA A 290 9.64 -8.67 6.45
N ASN A 291 9.84 -9.89 5.94
CA ASN A 291 10.92 -10.28 5.02
C ASN A 291 10.86 -9.54 3.66
N GLN A 292 9.84 -8.75 3.41
CA GLN A 292 9.73 -7.88 2.24
C GLN A 292 10.11 -6.43 2.55
N ASN A 293 10.65 -6.17 3.74
CA ASN A 293 11.27 -4.91 4.18
C ASN A 293 10.45 -3.67 3.81
N TYR A 294 9.37 -3.41 4.51
CA TYR A 294 8.52 -2.24 4.31
C TYR A 294 8.39 -1.41 5.59
N ILE A 295 7.97 -0.15 5.47
CA ILE A 295 7.70 0.72 6.62
C ILE A 295 6.52 0.16 7.44
N CYS A 296 6.74 -0.04 8.72
CA CYS A 296 5.74 -0.48 9.69
C CYS A 296 5.19 0.73 10.46
N HIS A 297 3.88 0.97 10.38
CA HIS A 297 3.20 1.99 11.17
C HIS A 297 2.80 1.41 12.53
N LEU A 298 3.48 1.84 13.59
CA LEU A 298 3.16 1.39 14.95
C LEU A 298 1.90 2.08 15.49
N GLY A 299 1.74 3.36 15.25
CA GLY A 299 0.69 4.22 15.78
C GLY A 299 1.19 5.17 16.87
N ASN A 300 0.27 5.76 17.60
CA ASN A 300 0.57 6.77 18.60
C ASN A 300 1.09 6.16 19.90
N VAL A 301 2.26 6.60 20.36
CA VAL A 301 2.92 6.08 21.57
C VAL A 301 3.33 7.25 22.46
N PRO A 302 3.10 7.21 23.80
CA PRO A 302 3.45 8.30 24.71
C PRO A 302 4.97 8.49 24.82
N GLU A 303 5.37 9.74 25.08
CA GLU A 303 6.77 10.10 25.29
C GLU A 303 7.42 9.25 26.39
N GLY A 304 8.67 8.82 26.14
CA GLY A 304 9.46 8.03 27.07
C GLY A 304 9.14 6.54 27.12
N ALA A 305 8.11 6.08 26.39
CA ALA A 305 7.86 4.65 26.26
C ALA A 305 8.99 3.95 25.50
N THR A 306 9.23 2.69 25.84
CA THR A 306 10.22 1.84 25.17
C THR A 306 9.49 0.81 24.31
N ILE A 307 9.91 0.68 23.08
CA ILE A 307 9.38 -0.28 22.11
C ILE A 307 10.47 -1.31 21.80
N SER A 308 10.19 -2.57 22.08
CA SER A 308 11.08 -3.69 21.72
C SER A 308 10.55 -4.38 20.47
N ILE A 309 11.41 -4.54 19.47
CA ILE A 309 11.09 -5.23 18.22
C ILE A 309 11.68 -6.64 18.28
N SER A 310 10.85 -7.64 18.08
CA SER A 310 11.25 -9.05 17.98
C SER A 310 10.86 -9.63 16.63
N ALA A 311 11.75 -10.41 16.06
CA ALA A 311 11.55 -11.12 14.80
C ALA A 311 11.13 -12.57 15.08
N SER A 312 10.30 -13.15 14.20
CA SER A 312 9.96 -14.58 14.28
C SER A 312 11.20 -15.47 14.16
N ASP A 313 11.11 -16.65 14.77
CA ASP A 313 12.16 -17.68 14.75
C ASP A 313 13.55 -17.20 15.20
N ASN A 314 13.61 -16.17 16.06
CA ASN A 314 14.85 -15.53 16.50
C ASN A 314 15.75 -15.07 15.31
N THR A 315 15.13 -14.74 14.19
CA THR A 315 15.85 -14.21 13.02
C THR A 315 16.47 -12.86 13.38
N ALA A 316 17.66 -12.58 12.85
CA ALA A 316 18.34 -11.33 13.09
C ALA A 316 17.64 -10.16 12.36
N ILE A 317 17.66 -9.00 13.01
CA ILE A 317 17.37 -7.69 12.39
C ILE A 317 18.74 -7.06 12.09
N SER A 318 19.05 -6.83 10.81
CA SER A 318 20.36 -6.31 10.38
C SER A 318 20.45 -4.80 10.49
N ALA A 319 19.34 -4.11 10.28
CA ALA A 319 19.21 -2.66 10.47
C ALA A 319 17.82 -2.31 10.93
N MET A 320 17.71 -1.24 11.72
CA MET A 320 16.44 -0.66 12.16
C MET A 320 16.53 0.87 12.13
N TYR A 321 15.52 1.48 11.53
CA TYR A 321 15.33 2.91 11.46
C TYR A 321 13.97 3.25 12.05
N ALA A 322 13.89 4.20 12.96
CA ALA A 322 12.66 4.58 13.64
C ALA A 322 12.48 6.09 13.67
N TYR A 323 11.31 6.53 13.28
CA TYR A 323 10.96 7.95 13.14
C TYR A 323 9.58 8.24 13.71
N ALA A 324 9.41 9.46 14.19
CA ALA A 324 8.10 10.02 14.46
C ALA A 324 7.67 10.90 13.28
N PHE A 325 6.41 10.77 12.89
CA PHE A 325 5.80 11.59 11.87
C PHE A 325 5.34 12.92 12.44
N ASP A 326 5.64 14.03 11.73
CA ASP A 326 5.18 15.37 12.06
C ASP A 326 3.99 15.73 11.15
N GLU A 327 2.79 15.56 11.69
CA GLU A 327 1.53 15.86 10.98
C GLU A 327 1.43 17.35 10.60
N THR A 328 1.95 18.25 11.45
CA THR A 328 1.90 19.69 11.20
C THR A 328 2.83 20.10 10.04
N ALA A 329 4.04 19.54 10.00
CA ALA A 329 4.97 19.73 8.89
C ALA A 329 4.38 19.16 7.59
N TRP A 330 3.76 17.98 7.67
CA TRP A 330 3.11 17.37 6.51
C TRP A 330 1.95 18.22 5.98
N GLU A 331 1.07 18.70 6.83
CA GLU A 331 -0.05 19.56 6.41
C GLU A 331 0.46 20.83 5.72
N TYR A 332 1.53 21.43 6.24
CA TYR A 332 2.18 22.57 5.63
C TYR A 332 2.75 22.23 4.25
N ASP A 333 3.51 21.13 4.13
CA ASP A 333 4.14 20.71 2.88
C ASP A 333 3.11 20.26 1.84
N TYR A 334 2.04 19.60 2.28
CA TYR A 334 0.92 19.25 1.41
C TYR A 334 0.31 20.51 0.75
N ASN A 335 0.10 21.57 1.53
CA ASN A 335 -0.44 22.81 1.00
C ASN A 335 0.48 23.46 -0.03
N LEU A 336 1.80 23.40 0.18
CA LEU A 336 2.78 23.87 -0.79
C LEU A 336 2.80 23.03 -2.08
N LEU A 337 2.79 21.70 -1.96
CA LEU A 337 2.77 20.77 -3.09
C LEU A 337 1.47 20.89 -3.89
N ASN A 338 0.35 21.11 -3.20
CA ASN A 338 -0.97 21.22 -3.82
C ASN A 338 -1.29 22.65 -4.34
N ALA A 339 -0.36 23.60 -4.23
CA ALA A 339 -0.58 24.98 -4.69
C ALA A 339 -0.74 25.10 -6.21
N ASN A 340 -0.10 24.21 -6.97
CA ASN A 340 -0.16 24.20 -8.44
C ASN A 340 -0.48 22.78 -8.96
N PRO A 341 -1.73 22.34 -8.80
CA PRO A 341 -2.15 20.99 -9.18
C PRO A 341 -2.29 20.86 -10.70
N TYR A 342 -1.93 19.72 -11.26
CA TYR A 342 -2.38 19.31 -12.58
C TYR A 342 -3.85 18.91 -12.50
N GLN A 343 -4.72 19.79 -12.97
CA GLN A 343 -6.16 19.56 -12.95
C GLN A 343 -6.56 18.67 -14.11
N VAL A 344 -6.81 17.40 -13.83
CA VAL A 344 -7.29 16.43 -14.81
C VAL A 344 -8.70 16.82 -15.24
N THR A 345 -8.90 17.06 -16.54
CA THR A 345 -10.20 17.37 -17.14
C THR A 345 -10.83 16.15 -17.81
N SER A 346 -10.00 15.23 -18.30
CA SER A 346 -10.42 13.99 -18.94
C SER A 346 -9.40 12.87 -18.66
N PHE A 347 -9.89 11.68 -18.40
CA PHE A 347 -9.06 10.49 -18.15
C PHE A 347 -9.64 9.27 -18.87
N SER A 348 -8.76 8.53 -19.52
CA SER A 348 -9.02 7.21 -20.09
C SER A 348 -7.76 6.35 -20.02
N ASP A 349 -7.86 5.06 -20.34
CA ASP A 349 -6.74 4.11 -20.28
C ASP A 349 -5.55 4.50 -21.18
N THR A 350 -5.78 5.33 -22.18
CA THR A 350 -4.77 5.71 -23.19
C THR A 350 -4.56 7.21 -23.34
N LYS A 351 -5.35 8.04 -22.66
CA LYS A 351 -5.28 9.50 -22.78
C LYS A 351 -5.66 10.19 -21.48
N ILE A 352 -4.82 11.13 -21.07
CA ILE A 352 -5.06 11.99 -19.92
C ILE A 352 -4.93 13.43 -20.40
N GLU A 353 -5.94 14.24 -20.13
CA GLU A 353 -5.95 15.67 -20.44
C GLU A 353 -6.17 16.48 -19.17
N GLY A 354 -5.54 17.63 -19.11
CA GLY A 354 -5.67 18.51 -17.95
C GLY A 354 -5.04 19.87 -18.20
N THR A 355 -5.16 20.73 -17.21
CA THR A 355 -4.60 22.07 -17.21
C THR A 355 -3.64 22.25 -16.05
N LEU A 356 -2.59 23.03 -16.27
CA LEU A 356 -1.56 23.33 -15.29
C LEU A 356 -1.13 24.79 -15.46
N THR A 357 -1.03 25.52 -14.36
CA THR A 357 -0.39 26.84 -14.35
C THR A 357 1.06 26.65 -13.90
N THR A 358 2.02 27.04 -14.71
CA THR A 358 3.44 26.83 -14.42
C THR A 358 4.27 28.07 -14.68
N ASP A 359 5.29 28.25 -13.84
CA ASP A 359 6.40 29.18 -14.05
C ASP A 359 7.63 28.46 -14.59
N LYS A 360 8.61 29.22 -15.10
CA LYS A 360 9.85 28.65 -15.62
C LYS A 360 10.68 27.99 -14.51
N GLY A 361 11.24 26.81 -14.79
CA GLY A 361 12.14 26.09 -13.91
C GLY A 361 11.49 25.02 -13.05
N ASN A 362 10.18 24.83 -13.14
CA ASN A 362 9.46 23.75 -12.45
C ASN A 362 9.33 22.52 -13.36
N LEU A 363 9.16 21.36 -12.74
CA LEU A 363 8.86 20.10 -13.38
C LEU A 363 7.46 19.65 -12.98
N LEU A 364 6.75 19.04 -13.92
CA LEU A 364 5.53 18.32 -13.59
C LEU A 364 5.90 16.91 -13.08
N TYR A 365 5.71 16.69 -11.78
CA TYR A 365 5.68 15.34 -11.23
C TYR A 365 4.34 14.70 -11.55
N THR A 366 4.35 13.43 -11.92
CA THR A 366 3.13 12.63 -12.08
C THR A 366 3.32 11.26 -11.41
N SER A 367 2.27 10.74 -10.79
CA SER A 367 2.24 9.36 -10.28
C SER A 367 1.93 8.32 -11.35
N ILE A 368 2.22 8.64 -12.63
CA ILE A 368 2.13 7.73 -13.77
C ILE A 368 3.51 7.11 -13.98
N PRO A 369 3.65 5.78 -13.96
CA PRO A 369 4.92 5.15 -14.26
C PRO A 369 5.40 5.52 -15.66
N TYR A 370 6.70 5.81 -15.77
CA TYR A 370 7.30 6.08 -17.07
C TYR A 370 7.23 4.84 -17.98
N ASP A 371 6.73 5.05 -19.19
CA ASP A 371 6.79 4.08 -20.28
C ASP A 371 7.07 4.80 -21.60
N LYS A 372 7.81 4.12 -22.51
CA LYS A 372 8.17 4.67 -23.84
C LYS A 372 6.95 4.94 -24.73
N GLY A 373 5.80 4.36 -24.43
CA GLY A 373 4.55 4.57 -25.12
C GLY A 373 3.86 5.90 -24.80
N TRP A 374 4.27 6.56 -23.70
CA TRP A 374 3.72 7.88 -23.36
C TRP A 374 4.34 8.99 -24.21
N SER A 375 3.50 9.88 -24.73
CA SER A 375 3.89 11.11 -25.41
C SER A 375 3.16 12.30 -24.79
N VAL A 376 3.89 13.41 -24.61
CA VAL A 376 3.32 14.67 -24.11
C VAL A 376 3.11 15.62 -25.26
N TYR A 377 1.95 16.27 -25.35
CA TYR A 377 1.55 17.21 -26.40
C TYR A 377 1.21 18.56 -25.82
#